data_6357231bba7272a056f85b9c3bd116ac
#
_entry.id   6357231bba7272a056f85b9c3bd116ac
#
_cell.length_a   1.000
_cell.length_b   1.000
_cell.length_c   1.000
_cell.angle_alpha   90.00
_cell.angle_beta   90.00
_cell.angle_gamma   90.00
#
_symmetry.space_group_name_H-M   'P 1'
#
loop_
_entity.id
_entity.type
_entity.pdbx_description
1 polymer ?
#
loop_
_entity_poly.entity_id
_entity_poly.type
_entity_poly.pdbx_seq_one_letter_code
_entity_poly.pdbx_strand_id
1 'polypeptide(L)'
;MAAAPDVGHKPTVLVADDDPLALAALGRGLRAAELDLLEAPDSLSALTACVESSPSLAVIGYPLRGSHGVQLARLIATQTSVPFIFLSANSDEGTVREAIEAGALAYLVKPIDVQQILPAVRTALQRAREIQALRARAKELDAAIQSERNVCIATGLLMAKLHVSQQEAFERLRRHARSKRTRLEQIATELLAASNQAGKLYEALSHRI
;
A
#
# COMPACT_ATOMS: atom_id res chain seq x y z
N MET A 1 -2.58 13.77 -12.29
CA MET A 1 -3.86 14.23 -11.70
C MET A 1 -3.80 13.78 -10.25
N ALA A 2 -3.50 14.69 -9.33
CA ALA A 2 -3.41 14.38 -7.91
C ALA A 2 -4.80 13.93 -7.45
N ALA A 3 -4.87 12.78 -6.77
CA ALA A 3 -6.08 12.36 -6.08
C ALA A 3 -6.43 13.48 -5.09
N ALA A 4 -7.64 14.06 -5.24
CA ALA A 4 -8.16 15.03 -4.30
C ALA A 4 -8.17 14.40 -2.90
N PRO A 5 -7.93 15.18 -1.83
CA PRO A 5 -8.11 14.69 -0.49
C PRO A 5 -9.56 14.22 -0.37
N ASP A 6 -9.74 12.99 0.12
CA ASP A 6 -11.04 12.36 0.36
C ASP A 6 -11.82 13.22 1.36
N VAL A 7 -12.64 14.13 0.81
CA VAL A 7 -13.47 15.05 1.57
C VAL A 7 -14.80 14.33 1.81
N GLY A 8 -14.91 13.62 2.93
CA GLY A 8 -16.21 13.20 3.42
C GLY A 8 -16.38 11.79 3.95
N HIS A 9 -15.41 10.89 3.84
CA HIS A 9 -15.54 9.56 4.46
C HIS A 9 -14.97 9.57 5.88
N LYS A 10 -15.78 9.15 6.85
CA LYS A 10 -15.30 8.93 8.22
C LYS A 10 -14.26 7.82 8.18
N PRO A 11 -13.12 7.97 8.88
CA PRO A 11 -12.13 6.91 8.90
C PRO A 11 -12.71 5.67 9.58
N THR A 12 -12.58 4.53 8.90
CA THR A 12 -13.00 3.23 9.43
C THR A 12 -11.87 2.62 10.26
N VAL A 13 -12.18 2.25 11.49
CA VAL A 13 -11.25 1.58 12.41
C VAL A 13 -11.73 0.15 12.65
N LEU A 14 -10.85 -0.82 12.40
CA LEU A 14 -11.08 -2.19 12.81
C LEU A 14 -10.60 -2.37 14.25
N VAL A 15 -11.43 -2.96 15.10
CA VAL A 15 -11.06 -3.41 16.45
C VAL A 15 -11.15 -4.93 16.49
N ALA A 16 -10.02 -5.59 16.71
CA ALA A 16 -9.93 -7.03 16.86
C ALA A 16 -9.61 -7.36 18.32
N ASP A 17 -10.54 -7.97 19.03
CA ASP A 17 -10.38 -8.39 20.41
C ASP A 17 -11.31 -9.59 20.68
N ASP A 18 -10.87 -10.58 21.46
CA ASP A 18 -11.69 -11.75 21.79
C ASP A 18 -12.54 -11.56 23.05
N ASP A 19 -12.41 -10.42 23.72
CA ASP A 19 -13.29 -10.01 24.81
C ASP A 19 -14.46 -9.16 24.29
N PRO A 20 -15.71 -9.67 24.30
CA PRO A 20 -16.87 -8.94 23.85
C PRO A 20 -17.13 -7.64 24.62
N LEU A 21 -16.74 -7.58 25.90
CA LEU A 21 -16.90 -6.37 26.71
C LEU A 21 -15.92 -5.28 26.28
N ALA A 22 -14.68 -5.66 25.99
CA ALA A 22 -13.68 -4.75 25.43
C ALA A 22 -14.13 -4.22 24.07
N LEU A 23 -14.58 -5.09 23.15
CA LEU A 23 -15.12 -4.66 21.84
C LEU A 23 -16.28 -3.68 22.01
N ALA A 24 -17.26 -4.00 22.87
CA ALA A 24 -18.43 -3.14 23.07
C ALA A 24 -18.04 -1.78 23.70
N ALA A 25 -17.09 -1.77 24.64
CA ALA A 25 -16.64 -0.53 25.30
C ALA A 25 -15.88 0.36 24.34
N LEU A 26 -14.87 -0.18 23.65
CA LEU A 26 -14.09 0.54 22.66
C LEU A 26 -14.96 1.02 21.49
N GLY A 27 -15.84 0.14 21.01
CA GLY A 27 -16.76 0.44 19.92
C GLY A 27 -17.65 1.64 20.20
N ARG A 28 -18.25 1.72 21.39
CA ARG A 28 -19.07 2.88 21.77
C ARG A 28 -18.26 4.18 21.77
N GLY A 29 -17.06 4.13 22.31
CA GLY A 29 -16.21 5.30 22.40
C GLY A 29 -15.69 5.80 21.05
N LEU A 30 -15.30 4.89 20.17
CA LEU A 30 -14.81 5.23 18.85
C LEU A 30 -15.95 5.76 17.95
N ARG A 31 -17.15 5.16 18.03
CA ARG A 31 -18.35 5.71 17.34
C ARG A 31 -18.75 7.11 17.83
N ALA A 32 -18.66 7.35 19.14
CA ALA A 32 -18.92 8.67 19.71
C ALA A 32 -17.89 9.74 19.24
N ALA A 33 -16.72 9.31 18.81
CA ALA A 33 -15.67 10.14 18.24
C ALA A 33 -15.77 10.28 16.70
N GLU A 34 -16.92 9.92 16.11
CA GLU A 34 -17.21 9.99 14.66
C GLU A 34 -16.33 9.09 13.80
N LEU A 35 -15.87 7.96 14.32
CA LEU A 35 -15.17 6.93 13.58
C LEU A 35 -16.14 5.81 13.20
N ASP A 36 -16.05 5.32 11.96
CA ASP A 36 -16.73 4.10 11.55
C ASP A 36 -15.98 2.89 12.11
N LEU A 37 -16.72 1.87 12.52
CA LEU A 37 -16.15 0.74 13.23
C LEU A 37 -16.45 -0.60 12.56
N LEU A 38 -15.40 -1.41 12.41
CA LEU A 38 -15.48 -2.83 12.16
C LEU A 38 -15.02 -3.58 13.41
N GLU A 39 -15.73 -4.65 13.77
CA GLU A 39 -15.41 -5.47 14.93
C GLU A 39 -15.05 -6.88 14.48
N ALA A 40 -13.99 -7.45 15.05
CA ALA A 40 -13.55 -8.80 14.76
C ALA A 40 -13.24 -9.55 16.07
N PRO A 41 -13.93 -10.68 16.36
CA PRO A 41 -13.73 -11.42 17.60
C PRO A 41 -12.55 -12.40 17.56
N ASP A 42 -11.87 -12.53 16.41
CA ASP A 42 -10.76 -13.44 16.20
C ASP A 42 -9.84 -12.97 15.08
N SER A 43 -8.70 -13.65 14.93
CA SER A 43 -7.67 -13.27 13.95
C SER A 43 -8.10 -13.51 12.49
N LEU A 44 -8.94 -14.49 12.22
CA LEU A 44 -9.39 -14.78 10.85
C LEU A 44 -10.36 -13.70 10.36
N SER A 45 -11.36 -13.35 11.16
CA SER A 45 -12.30 -12.27 10.84
C SER A 45 -11.59 -10.93 10.74
N ALA A 46 -10.57 -10.67 11.58
CA ALA A 46 -9.76 -9.46 11.51
C ALA A 46 -8.96 -9.37 10.20
N LEU A 47 -8.31 -10.45 9.79
CA LEU A 47 -7.57 -10.48 8.52
C LEU A 47 -8.51 -10.31 7.32
N THR A 48 -9.64 -11.02 7.32
CA THR A 48 -10.67 -10.90 6.26
C THR A 48 -11.17 -9.46 6.15
N ALA A 49 -11.49 -8.82 7.27
CA ALA A 49 -11.92 -7.43 7.28
C ALA A 49 -10.83 -6.47 6.75
N CYS A 50 -9.55 -6.72 7.07
CA CYS A 50 -8.44 -5.93 6.53
C CYS A 50 -8.31 -6.07 5.01
N VAL A 51 -8.49 -7.28 4.46
CA VAL A 51 -8.38 -7.56 3.02
C VAL A 51 -9.56 -6.98 2.24
N GLU A 52 -10.78 -7.23 2.72
CA GLU A 52 -12.00 -6.86 1.99
C GLU A 52 -12.38 -5.39 2.14
N SER A 53 -12.26 -4.85 3.36
CA SER A 53 -12.73 -3.50 3.67
C SER A 53 -11.63 -2.45 3.71
N SER A 54 -10.35 -2.85 3.79
CA SER A 54 -9.19 -1.95 3.85
C SER A 54 -9.37 -0.79 4.84
N PRO A 55 -9.60 -1.06 6.15
CA PRO A 55 -9.84 -0.02 7.14
C PRO A 55 -8.66 0.96 7.23
N SER A 56 -8.93 2.18 7.69
CA SER A 56 -7.92 3.24 7.85
C SER A 56 -6.90 2.92 8.96
N LEU A 57 -7.29 2.08 9.93
CA LEU A 57 -6.45 1.61 11.03
C LEU A 57 -7.03 0.31 11.61
N ALA A 58 -6.16 -0.62 12.03
CA ALA A 58 -6.54 -1.78 12.83
C ALA A 58 -6.00 -1.64 14.26
N VAL A 59 -6.85 -1.85 15.25
CA VAL A 59 -6.49 -2.02 16.67
C VAL A 59 -6.52 -3.50 16.97
N ILE A 60 -5.36 -4.10 17.24
CA ILE A 60 -5.19 -5.56 17.40
C ILE A 60 -5.02 -5.88 18.88
N GLY A 61 -5.99 -6.57 19.45
CA GLY A 61 -5.92 -7.13 20.80
C GLY A 61 -4.86 -8.25 20.90
N TYR A 62 -4.19 -8.34 22.05
CA TYR A 62 -3.27 -9.43 22.33
C TYR A 62 -3.42 -9.88 23.80
N PRO A 63 -3.63 -11.18 24.06
CA PRO A 63 -3.82 -12.27 23.08
C PRO A 63 -5.11 -12.13 22.27
N LEU A 64 -5.20 -12.80 21.15
CA LEU A 64 -6.39 -12.85 20.29
C LEU A 64 -6.66 -14.29 19.87
N ARG A 65 -7.90 -14.71 19.92
CA ARG A 65 -8.32 -16.07 19.56
C ARG A 65 -7.94 -16.39 18.10
N GLY A 66 -7.38 -17.58 17.89
CA GLY A 66 -7.04 -18.10 16.57
C GLY A 66 -5.57 -17.91 16.15
N SER A 67 -4.85 -16.95 16.71
CA SER A 67 -3.38 -16.81 16.53
C SER A 67 -2.78 -15.89 17.58
N HIS A 68 -1.44 -15.92 17.70
CA HIS A 68 -0.75 -14.84 18.40
C HIS A 68 -0.94 -13.53 17.63
N GLY A 69 -1.35 -12.46 18.30
CA GLY A 69 -1.62 -11.15 17.68
C GLY A 69 -0.48 -10.64 16.78
N VAL A 70 0.78 -10.95 17.11
CA VAL A 70 1.94 -10.63 16.29
C VAL A 70 1.92 -11.37 14.93
N GLN A 71 1.44 -12.62 14.88
CA GLN A 71 1.29 -13.34 13.61
C GLN A 71 0.24 -12.68 12.73
N LEU A 72 -0.90 -12.29 13.30
CA LEU A 72 -1.92 -11.51 12.59
C LEU A 72 -1.34 -10.20 12.05
N ALA A 73 -0.58 -9.46 12.87
CA ALA A 73 0.06 -8.23 12.46
C ALA A 73 1.00 -8.41 11.27
N ARG A 74 1.82 -9.47 11.28
CA ARG A 74 2.70 -9.82 10.13
C ARG A 74 1.90 -10.17 8.88
N LEU A 75 0.78 -10.88 9.01
CA LEU A 75 -0.10 -11.17 7.86
C LEU A 75 -0.73 -9.88 7.32
N ILE A 76 -1.23 -9.00 8.17
CA ILE A 76 -1.77 -7.70 7.76
C ILE A 76 -0.68 -6.88 7.05
N ALA A 77 0.54 -6.81 7.60
CA ALA A 77 1.64 -6.05 7.03
C ALA A 77 2.10 -6.58 5.66
N THR A 78 2.01 -7.91 5.42
CA THR A 78 2.46 -8.54 4.17
C THR A 78 1.38 -8.61 3.10
N GLN A 79 0.12 -8.79 3.49
CA GLN A 79 -1.00 -8.99 2.57
C GLN A 79 -1.81 -7.71 2.30
N THR A 80 -1.68 -6.71 3.17
CA THR A 80 -2.44 -5.46 3.07
C THR A 80 -1.55 -4.24 3.26
N SER A 81 -2.13 -3.05 3.06
CA SER A 81 -1.48 -1.79 3.41
C SER A 81 -2.08 -1.16 4.68
N VAL A 82 -2.91 -1.90 5.41
CA VAL A 82 -3.63 -1.42 6.59
C VAL A 82 -2.65 -1.19 7.73
N PRO A 83 -2.53 0.04 8.25
CA PRO A 83 -1.74 0.33 9.43
C PRO A 83 -2.40 -0.23 10.68
N PHE A 84 -1.61 -0.55 11.70
CA PHE A 84 -2.15 -1.13 12.92
C PHE A 84 -1.44 -0.65 14.17
N ILE A 85 -2.15 -0.75 15.30
CA ILE A 85 -1.64 -0.59 16.66
C ILE A 85 -1.99 -1.82 17.48
N PHE A 86 -1.20 -2.11 18.52
CA PHE A 86 -1.50 -3.18 19.47
C PHE A 86 -2.19 -2.66 20.72
N LEU A 87 -3.10 -3.48 21.25
CA LEU A 87 -3.73 -3.31 22.56
C LEU A 87 -3.58 -4.63 23.34
N SER A 88 -2.64 -4.70 24.28
CA SER A 88 -2.21 -5.93 24.91
C SER A 88 -2.31 -5.89 26.44
N ALA A 89 -2.66 -7.03 27.04
CA ALA A 89 -2.50 -7.22 28.48
C ALA A 89 -1.04 -7.47 28.91
N ASN A 90 -0.17 -7.80 27.94
CA ASN A 90 1.24 -8.07 28.18
C ASN A 90 2.08 -6.82 27.89
N SER A 91 3.00 -6.50 28.81
CA SER A 91 3.94 -5.37 28.70
C SER A 91 5.41 -5.81 28.68
N ASP A 92 5.68 -7.12 28.46
CA ASP A 92 7.06 -7.57 28.39
C ASP A 92 7.79 -7.00 27.16
N GLU A 93 9.08 -6.73 27.32
CA GLU A 93 9.92 -6.08 26.33
C GLU A 93 10.02 -6.90 25.03
N GLY A 94 9.96 -8.23 25.10
CA GLY A 94 10.02 -9.12 23.95
C GLY A 94 8.81 -8.94 23.05
N THR A 95 7.60 -8.98 23.61
CA THR A 95 6.34 -8.77 22.87
C THR A 95 6.25 -7.37 22.26
N VAL A 96 6.69 -6.34 23.00
CA VAL A 96 6.74 -4.97 22.49
C VAL A 96 7.70 -4.87 21.28
N ARG A 97 8.88 -5.49 21.38
CA ARG A 97 9.86 -5.51 20.30
C ARG A 97 9.31 -6.20 19.05
N GLU A 98 8.69 -7.37 19.21
CA GLU A 98 8.07 -8.08 18.09
C GLU A 98 6.95 -7.28 17.41
N ALA A 99 6.16 -6.52 18.18
CA ALA A 99 5.14 -5.64 17.64
C ALA A 99 5.74 -4.50 16.80
N ILE A 100 6.82 -3.90 17.27
CA ILE A 100 7.56 -2.84 16.56
C ILE A 100 8.15 -3.40 15.26
N GLU A 101 8.80 -4.57 15.31
CA GLU A 101 9.37 -5.24 14.14
C GLU A 101 8.30 -5.62 13.11
N ALA A 102 7.09 -5.95 13.54
CA ALA A 102 5.95 -6.17 12.68
C ALA A 102 5.40 -4.89 12.03
N GLY A 103 5.86 -3.71 12.46
CA GLY A 103 5.46 -2.41 11.91
C GLY A 103 4.30 -1.73 12.61
N ALA A 104 4.04 -2.06 13.88
CA ALA A 104 3.01 -1.40 14.68
C ALA A 104 3.31 0.10 14.83
N LEU A 105 2.28 0.94 14.66
CA LEU A 105 2.39 2.39 14.85
C LEU A 105 2.37 2.80 16.33
N ALA A 106 1.78 1.96 17.18
CA ALA A 106 1.77 2.12 18.63
C ALA A 106 1.53 0.78 19.34
N TYR A 107 1.92 0.70 20.58
CA TYR A 107 1.64 -0.39 21.50
C TYR A 107 1.01 0.16 22.76
N LEU A 108 -0.17 -0.29 23.11
CA LEU A 108 -0.95 0.15 24.27
C LEU A 108 -1.14 -1.02 25.24
N VAL A 109 -1.08 -0.76 26.54
CA VAL A 109 -1.19 -1.78 27.57
C VAL A 109 -2.57 -1.71 28.22
N LYS A 110 -3.26 -2.85 28.29
CA LYS A 110 -4.53 -2.99 29.05
C LYS A 110 -4.24 -2.99 30.57
N PRO A 111 -5.12 -2.45 31.42
CA PRO A 111 -6.43 -1.89 31.10
C PRO A 111 -6.32 -0.48 30.51
N ILE A 112 -7.13 -0.19 29.48
CA ILE A 112 -7.17 1.12 28.84
C ILE A 112 -8.63 1.54 28.67
N ASP A 113 -8.92 2.79 28.94
CA ASP A 113 -10.24 3.37 28.69
C ASP A 113 -10.30 4.11 27.34
N VAL A 114 -11.50 4.51 26.96
CA VAL A 114 -11.76 5.21 25.70
C VAL A 114 -11.03 6.56 25.64
N GLN A 115 -10.88 7.25 26.77
CA GLN A 115 -10.21 8.55 26.81
C GLN A 115 -8.70 8.42 26.55
N GLN A 116 -8.12 7.27 26.89
CA GLN A 116 -6.71 6.96 26.66
C GLN A 116 -6.45 6.43 25.24
N ILE A 117 -7.33 5.56 24.72
CA ILE A 117 -7.13 4.96 23.39
C ILE A 117 -7.40 5.95 22.27
N LEU A 118 -8.35 6.86 22.43
CA LEU A 118 -8.76 7.77 21.36
C LEU A 118 -7.62 8.69 20.86
N PRO A 119 -6.81 9.32 21.72
CA PRO A 119 -5.62 10.07 21.28
C PRO A 119 -4.63 9.21 20.50
N ALA A 120 -4.38 7.97 20.95
CA ALA A 120 -3.49 7.04 20.26
C ALA A 120 -4.01 6.65 18.86
N VAL A 121 -5.32 6.35 18.76
CA VAL A 121 -5.98 6.06 17.48
C VAL A 121 -5.89 7.26 16.52
N ARG A 122 -6.17 8.47 16.99
CA ARG A 122 -6.07 9.70 16.19
C ARG A 122 -4.64 9.94 15.70
N THR A 123 -3.66 9.78 16.59
CA THR A 123 -2.23 9.92 16.23
C THR A 123 -1.81 8.85 15.22
N ALA A 124 -2.24 7.61 15.41
CA ALA A 124 -1.95 6.52 14.48
C ALA A 124 -2.61 6.75 13.11
N LEU A 125 -3.86 7.21 13.06
CA LEU A 125 -4.54 7.58 11.81
C LEU A 125 -3.81 8.71 11.09
N GLN A 126 -3.32 9.72 11.80
CA GLN A 126 -2.54 10.81 11.20
C GLN A 126 -1.23 10.28 10.61
N ARG A 127 -0.48 9.48 11.35
CA ARG A 127 0.76 8.84 10.87
C ARG A 127 0.52 7.93 9.67
N ALA A 128 -0.59 7.17 9.70
CA ALA A 128 -0.99 6.31 8.59
C ALA A 128 -1.20 7.11 7.30
N ARG A 129 -1.89 8.25 7.37
CA ARG A 129 -2.09 9.16 6.23
C ARG A 129 -0.76 9.70 5.70
N GLU A 130 0.14 10.10 6.57
CA GLU A 130 1.47 10.60 6.19
C GLU A 130 2.28 9.52 5.46
N ILE A 131 2.31 8.29 5.99
CA ILE A 131 3.00 7.16 5.38
C ILE A 131 2.39 6.82 4.01
N GLN A 132 1.06 6.80 3.89
CA GLN A 132 0.39 6.56 2.62
C GLN A 132 0.68 7.66 1.59
N ALA A 133 0.67 8.93 2.01
CA ALA A 133 1.01 10.05 1.14
C ALA A 133 2.47 9.98 0.64
N LEU A 134 3.40 9.62 1.52
CA LEU A 134 4.81 9.43 1.15
C LEU A 134 4.99 8.26 0.18
N ARG A 135 4.31 7.13 0.42
CA ARG A 135 4.34 5.97 -0.49
C ARG A 135 3.74 6.28 -1.86
N ALA A 136 2.65 7.04 -1.91
CA ALA A 136 2.05 7.49 -3.16
C ALA A 136 3.03 8.38 -3.96
N ARG A 137 3.67 9.36 -3.30
CA ARG A 137 4.68 10.23 -3.94
C ARG A 137 5.89 9.45 -4.42
N ALA A 138 6.37 8.48 -3.64
CA ALA A 138 7.48 7.61 -4.07
C ALA A 138 7.12 6.82 -5.33
N LYS A 139 5.92 6.22 -5.38
CA LYS A 139 5.44 5.50 -6.58
C LYS A 139 5.30 6.42 -7.81
N GLU A 140 4.81 7.64 -7.62
CA GLU A 140 4.72 8.63 -8.71
C GLU A 140 6.11 9.00 -9.24
N LEU A 141 7.08 9.20 -8.35
CA LEU A 141 8.46 9.51 -8.72
C LEU A 141 9.12 8.34 -9.45
N ASP A 142 8.98 7.13 -8.94
CA ASP A 142 9.50 5.91 -9.58
C ASP A 142 8.89 5.74 -10.99
N ALA A 143 7.58 5.94 -11.13
CA ALA A 143 6.90 5.89 -12.42
C ALA A 143 7.43 6.95 -13.40
N ALA A 144 7.70 8.16 -12.93
CA ALA A 144 8.26 9.22 -13.76
C ALA A 144 9.69 8.87 -14.24
N ILE A 145 10.54 8.36 -13.35
CA ILE A 145 11.91 7.92 -13.68
C ILE A 145 11.87 6.78 -14.72
N GLN A 146 11.02 5.79 -14.51
CA GLN A 146 10.87 4.69 -15.48
C GLN A 146 10.35 5.17 -16.83
N SER A 147 9.46 6.14 -16.83
CA SER A 147 8.90 6.76 -18.02
C SER A 147 10.00 7.46 -18.85
N GLU A 148 10.82 8.30 -18.24
CA GLU A 148 11.96 8.94 -18.89
C GLU A 148 12.96 7.92 -19.41
N ARG A 149 13.29 6.91 -18.63
CA ARG A 149 14.17 5.81 -19.04
C ARG A 149 13.64 5.08 -20.27
N ASN A 150 12.34 4.79 -20.32
CA ASN A 150 11.73 4.13 -21.47
C ASN A 150 11.83 4.98 -22.74
N VAL A 151 11.65 6.31 -22.64
CA VAL A 151 11.83 7.24 -23.76
C VAL A 151 13.29 7.22 -24.26
N CYS A 152 14.25 7.25 -23.36
CA CYS A 152 15.68 7.18 -23.73
C CYS A 152 16.02 5.86 -24.44
N ILE A 153 15.57 4.71 -23.90
CA ILE A 153 15.82 3.39 -24.49
C ILE A 153 15.13 3.27 -25.86
N ALA A 154 13.86 3.70 -25.97
CA ALA A 154 13.12 3.71 -27.22
C ALA A 154 13.79 4.59 -28.30
N THR A 155 14.32 5.74 -27.89
CA THR A 155 15.11 6.61 -28.79
C THR A 155 16.34 5.90 -29.27
N GLY A 156 17.14 5.28 -28.37
CA GLY A 156 18.32 4.48 -28.74
C GLY A 156 18.00 3.31 -29.68
N LEU A 157 16.87 2.63 -29.44
CA LEU A 157 16.40 1.55 -30.32
C LEU A 157 16.09 2.06 -31.73
N LEU A 158 15.42 3.21 -31.85
CA LEU A 158 15.14 3.84 -33.14
C LEU A 158 16.42 4.30 -33.85
N MET A 159 17.37 4.87 -33.13
CA MET A 159 18.70 5.21 -33.68
C MET A 159 19.36 4.01 -34.32
N ALA A 160 19.40 2.90 -33.60
CA ALA A 160 20.04 1.66 -34.08
C ALA A 160 19.30 1.05 -35.28
N LYS A 161 17.96 1.02 -35.25
CA LYS A 161 17.16 0.39 -36.31
C LYS A 161 17.03 1.22 -37.58
N LEU A 162 17.01 2.54 -37.45
CA LEU A 162 16.77 3.47 -38.56
C LEU A 162 18.05 4.18 -39.03
N HIS A 163 19.17 3.94 -38.36
CA HIS A 163 20.48 4.63 -38.64
C HIS A 163 20.36 6.14 -38.66
N VAL A 164 19.63 6.72 -37.69
CA VAL A 164 19.40 8.15 -37.57
C VAL A 164 20.07 8.74 -36.32
N SER A 165 20.20 10.05 -36.26
CA SER A 165 20.70 10.73 -35.06
C SER A 165 19.70 10.62 -33.89
N GLN A 166 20.18 10.88 -32.67
CA GLN A 166 19.36 10.91 -31.47
C GLN A 166 18.20 11.92 -31.59
N GLN A 167 18.50 13.09 -32.12
CA GLN A 167 17.51 14.14 -32.30
C GLN A 167 16.42 13.71 -33.30
N GLU A 168 16.82 13.14 -34.41
CA GLU A 168 15.88 12.62 -35.42
C GLU A 168 15.03 11.50 -34.88
N ALA A 169 15.60 10.53 -34.15
CA ALA A 169 14.88 9.43 -33.52
C ALA A 169 13.83 9.96 -32.51
N PHE A 170 14.22 10.89 -31.66
CA PHE A 170 13.32 11.51 -30.66
C PHE A 170 12.17 12.28 -31.35
N GLU A 171 12.45 13.08 -32.38
CA GLU A 171 11.42 13.82 -33.12
C GLU A 171 10.45 12.88 -33.87
N ARG A 172 10.91 11.75 -34.37
CA ARG A 172 10.04 10.72 -34.98
C ARG A 172 9.11 10.11 -33.92
N LEU A 173 9.62 9.75 -32.76
CA LEU A 173 8.84 9.22 -31.64
C LEU A 173 7.77 10.24 -31.21
N ARG A 174 8.18 11.49 -31.05
CA ARG A 174 7.30 12.61 -30.65
C ARG A 174 6.22 12.90 -31.68
N ARG A 175 6.55 12.88 -32.97
CA ARG A 175 5.60 13.07 -34.07
C ARG A 175 4.57 11.96 -34.10
N HIS A 176 5.00 10.71 -33.89
CA HIS A 176 4.10 9.57 -33.82
C HIS A 176 3.15 9.66 -32.62
N ALA A 177 3.64 10.02 -31.45
CA ALA A 177 2.82 10.25 -30.26
C ALA A 177 1.73 11.31 -30.50
N ARG A 178 2.10 12.44 -31.14
CA ARG A 178 1.14 13.49 -31.52
C ARG A 178 0.09 13.00 -32.51
N SER A 179 0.49 12.23 -33.53
CA SER A 179 -0.46 11.71 -34.54
C SER A 179 -1.47 10.74 -33.94
N LYS A 180 -1.07 9.99 -32.92
CA LYS A 180 -1.92 9.06 -32.15
C LYS A 180 -2.69 9.74 -31.02
N ARG A 181 -2.44 11.03 -30.73
CA ARG A 181 -2.98 11.76 -29.58
C ARG A 181 -2.67 11.04 -28.25
N THR A 182 -1.48 10.47 -28.14
CA THR A 182 -1.02 9.65 -27.03
C THR A 182 0.20 10.30 -26.39
N ARG A 183 0.50 9.99 -25.13
CA ARG A 183 1.70 10.46 -24.46
C ARG A 183 2.96 9.81 -25.04
N LEU A 184 4.06 10.55 -25.08
CA LEU A 184 5.33 10.08 -25.60
C LEU A 184 5.82 8.82 -24.88
N GLU A 185 5.68 8.80 -23.57
CA GLU A 185 6.08 7.71 -22.69
C GLU A 185 5.33 6.41 -23.01
N GLN A 186 4.05 6.53 -23.36
CA GLN A 186 3.23 5.38 -23.73
C GLN A 186 3.71 4.77 -25.06
N ILE A 187 3.98 5.60 -26.05
CA ILE A 187 4.53 5.13 -27.33
C ILE A 187 5.92 4.49 -27.13
N ALA A 188 6.76 5.07 -26.26
CA ALA A 188 8.05 4.48 -25.91
C ALA A 188 7.87 3.09 -25.29
N THR A 189 6.95 2.93 -24.35
CA THR A 189 6.66 1.65 -23.71
C THR A 189 6.11 0.60 -24.70
N GLU A 190 5.21 1.01 -25.58
CA GLU A 190 4.66 0.14 -26.65
C GLU A 190 5.78 -0.33 -27.60
N LEU A 191 6.68 0.57 -28.01
CA LEU A 191 7.82 0.24 -28.87
C LEU A 191 8.75 -0.77 -28.22
N LEU A 192 9.07 -0.56 -26.93
CA LEU A 192 9.93 -1.48 -26.18
C LEU A 192 9.26 -2.85 -26.00
N ALA A 193 7.97 -2.90 -25.70
CA ALA A 193 7.22 -4.14 -25.57
C ALA A 193 7.24 -4.93 -26.90
N ALA A 194 6.96 -4.27 -28.02
CA ALA A 194 6.99 -4.88 -29.35
C ALA A 194 8.40 -5.39 -29.71
N SER A 195 9.44 -4.63 -29.40
CA SER A 195 10.83 -5.04 -29.63
C SER A 195 11.23 -6.26 -28.81
N ASN A 196 10.84 -6.32 -27.54
CA ASN A 196 11.09 -7.47 -26.67
C ASN A 196 10.34 -8.72 -27.11
N GLN A 197 9.09 -8.59 -27.60
CA GLN A 197 8.34 -9.71 -28.17
C GLN A 197 9.03 -10.26 -29.43
N ALA A 198 9.48 -9.38 -30.31
CA ALA A 198 10.22 -9.78 -31.50
C ALA A 198 11.54 -10.49 -31.13
N GLY A 199 12.28 -9.96 -30.16
CA GLY A 199 13.52 -10.58 -29.64
C GLY A 199 13.31 -12.01 -29.14
N LYS A 200 12.28 -12.20 -28.28
CA LYS A 200 11.91 -13.56 -27.78
C LYS A 200 11.54 -14.52 -28.91
N LEU A 201 10.86 -14.04 -29.93
CA LEU A 201 10.52 -14.86 -31.09
C LEU A 201 11.75 -15.28 -31.89
N TYR A 202 12.72 -14.37 -32.10
CA TYR A 202 13.99 -14.69 -32.74
C TYR A 202 14.80 -15.71 -31.97
N GLU A 203 14.90 -15.57 -30.65
CA GLU A 203 15.56 -16.54 -29.77
C GLU A 203 14.91 -17.92 -29.88
N ALA A 204 13.58 -18.00 -29.79
CA ALA A 204 12.84 -19.26 -29.90
C ALA A 204 13.03 -19.96 -31.24
N LEU A 205 13.19 -19.19 -32.31
CA LEU A 205 13.44 -19.73 -33.66
C LEU A 205 14.91 -20.13 -33.87
N SER A 206 15.87 -19.47 -33.22
CA SER A 206 17.29 -19.77 -33.34
C SER A 206 17.73 -21.01 -32.54
N HIS A 207 16.96 -21.40 -31.50
CA HIS A 207 17.24 -22.63 -30.71
C HIS A 207 16.64 -23.92 -31.30
N ARG A 208 16.13 -23.90 -32.53
CA ARG A 208 15.55 -25.06 -33.24
C ARG A 208 16.39 -25.58 -34.40
N ILE A 209 17.72 -25.36 -34.31
CA ILE A 209 18.68 -26.00 -35.27
C ILE A 209 19.60 -26.91 -34.50
#